data_f2492f5ca747865b01a0487a71945553
#
_entry.id   f2492f5ca747865b01a0487a71945553
#
_cell.length_a   1.000
_cell.length_b   1.000
_cell.length_c   1.000
_cell.angle_alpha   90.00
_cell.angle_beta   90.00
_cell.angle_gamma   90.00
#
_symmetry.space_group_name_H-M   'P 1'
#
loop_
_entity.id
_entity.type
_entity.pdbx_description
1 polymer ?
#
loop_
_entity_poly.entity_id
_entity_poly.type
_entity_poly.pdbx_seq_one_letter_code
_entity_poly.pdbx_strand_id
1 'polypeptide(L)'
;MTPRTLHWFRHDLRLADNPALTKAASEGLVTPIFILDDEAAGDDRLGGATRVWLHHALKSLNVSVENNLIVMSGDAETCLHRIIEQTGATILTFTTSYAPWQVEQDAQITKRLLEQGVTVIQESGSVLWEPEQVQKADGTPYRVFTPFYRRGCLNLT
;
A
#
# COMPACT_ATOMS: atom_id res chain seq x y z
N MET A 1 9.12 24.32 8.16
CA MET A 1 7.91 24.02 7.35
C MET A 1 7.49 22.59 7.68
N THR A 2 6.21 22.34 7.88
CA THR A 2 5.70 20.97 8.11
C THR A 2 5.94 20.13 6.85
N PRO A 3 6.57 18.95 6.94
CA PRO A 3 6.76 18.07 5.79
C PRO A 3 5.44 17.73 5.11
N ARG A 4 5.48 17.46 3.82
CA ARG A 4 4.34 16.94 3.07
C ARG A 4 4.54 15.46 2.81
N THR A 5 3.53 14.67 3.14
CA THR A 5 3.52 13.22 3.02
C THR A 5 2.48 12.80 2.01
N LEU A 6 2.83 11.96 1.06
CA LEU A 6 1.86 11.22 0.26
C LEU A 6 1.49 9.93 0.98
N HIS A 7 0.20 9.63 1.07
CA HIS A 7 -0.26 8.31 1.47
C HIS A 7 -0.93 7.62 0.29
N TRP A 8 -0.31 6.56 -0.20
CA TRP A 8 -0.79 5.81 -1.34
C TRP A 8 -1.69 4.66 -0.88
N PHE A 9 -3.00 4.89 -0.93
CA PHE A 9 -4.02 3.86 -0.72
C PHE A 9 -3.98 2.83 -1.84
N ARG A 10 -4.12 1.55 -1.49
CA ARG A 10 -4.20 0.44 -2.45
C ARG A 10 -5.39 -0.47 -2.14
N HIS A 11 -5.19 -1.58 -1.43
CA HIS A 11 -6.25 -2.50 -1.00
C HIS A 11 -6.88 -2.10 0.34
N ASP A 12 -6.28 -1.18 1.04
CA ASP A 12 -6.58 -0.72 2.40
C ASP A 12 -7.40 0.57 2.44
N LEU A 13 -8.46 0.66 1.63
CA LEU A 13 -9.31 1.87 1.47
C LEU A 13 -10.08 2.23 2.75
N ARG A 14 -9.35 2.47 3.86
CA ARG A 14 -9.91 2.78 5.17
C ARG A 14 -9.03 3.79 5.93
N LEU A 15 -9.65 4.61 6.79
CA LEU A 15 -8.92 5.53 7.66
C LEU A 15 -8.57 4.89 9.02
N ALA A 16 -9.50 4.11 9.57
CA ALA A 16 -9.27 3.42 10.84
C ALA A 16 -8.39 2.18 10.64
N ASP A 17 -7.57 1.87 11.65
CA ASP A 17 -6.70 0.69 11.64
C ASP A 17 -5.82 0.61 10.37
N ASN A 18 -5.21 1.74 10.02
CA ASN A 18 -4.29 1.87 8.90
C ASN A 18 -2.94 2.39 9.40
N PRO A 19 -1.96 1.49 9.68
CA PRO A 19 -0.66 1.87 10.22
C PRO A 19 0.11 2.82 9.30
N ALA A 20 0.08 2.58 7.98
CA ALA A 20 0.77 3.42 7.02
C ALA A 20 0.18 4.85 6.96
N LEU A 21 -1.13 4.99 7.04
CA LEU A 21 -1.78 6.30 7.13
C LEU A 21 -1.48 6.99 8.47
N THR A 22 -1.51 6.24 9.57
CA THR A 22 -1.14 6.76 10.89
C THR A 22 0.29 7.28 10.89
N LYS A 23 1.20 6.52 10.28
CA LYS A 23 2.60 6.95 10.11
C LYS A 23 2.68 8.20 9.24
N ALA A 24 1.98 8.26 8.11
CA ALA A 24 1.90 9.46 7.27
C ALA A 24 1.49 10.70 8.07
N ALA A 25 0.43 10.58 8.87
CA ALA A 25 -0.10 11.68 9.67
C ALA A 25 0.87 12.15 10.78
N SER A 26 1.69 11.22 11.32
CA SER A 26 2.72 11.57 12.30
C SER A 26 3.91 12.32 11.70
N GLU A 27 4.19 12.13 10.41
CA GLU A 27 5.31 12.76 9.71
C GLU A 27 4.96 14.16 9.15
N GLY A 28 3.69 14.42 8.83
CA GLY A 28 3.33 15.74 8.29
C GLY A 28 1.94 15.87 7.71
N LEU A 29 1.78 16.83 6.80
CA LEU A 29 0.51 17.05 6.09
C LEU A 29 0.31 15.95 5.05
N VAL A 30 -0.77 15.17 5.19
CA VAL A 30 -1.05 14.02 4.32
C VAL A 30 -1.83 14.45 3.09
N THR A 31 -1.33 14.04 1.92
CA THR A 31 -2.07 14.06 0.65
C THR A 31 -2.44 12.61 0.33
N PRO A 32 -3.73 12.22 0.42
CA PRO A 32 -4.18 10.88 0.10
C PRO A 32 -4.28 10.68 -1.41
N ILE A 33 -3.71 9.58 -1.92
CA ILE A 33 -3.75 9.25 -3.34
C ILE A 33 -4.16 7.79 -3.56
N PHE A 34 -4.77 7.52 -4.70
CA PHE A 34 -5.04 6.19 -5.22
C PHE A 34 -4.64 6.13 -6.70
N ILE A 35 -3.96 5.08 -7.11
CA ILE A 35 -3.53 4.89 -8.50
C ILE A 35 -4.04 3.53 -8.98
N LEU A 36 -4.79 3.55 -10.10
CA LEU A 36 -5.20 2.34 -10.80
C LEU A 36 -4.17 2.04 -11.89
N ASP A 37 -3.32 1.05 -11.64
CA ASP A 37 -2.29 0.58 -12.58
C ASP A 37 -2.69 -0.77 -13.16
N ASP A 38 -3.43 -0.71 -14.26
CA ASP A 38 -3.89 -1.92 -14.97
C ASP A 38 -2.80 -2.58 -15.81
N GLU A 39 -1.80 -1.81 -16.22
CA GLU A 39 -0.72 -2.31 -17.05
C GLU A 39 0.24 -3.18 -16.23
N ALA A 40 0.66 -2.69 -15.07
CA ALA A 40 1.49 -3.46 -14.15
C ALA A 40 0.76 -4.70 -13.60
N ALA A 41 -0.55 -4.61 -13.39
CA ALA A 41 -1.36 -5.74 -12.94
C ALA A 41 -1.51 -6.83 -14.01
N GLY A 42 -1.39 -6.52 -15.31
CA GLY A 42 -1.47 -7.48 -16.41
C GLY A 42 -2.73 -8.36 -16.35
N ASP A 43 -2.56 -9.66 -16.17
CA ASP A 43 -3.67 -10.62 -16.05
C ASP A 43 -4.43 -10.50 -14.71
N ASP A 44 -3.82 -9.91 -13.68
CA ASP A 44 -4.43 -9.66 -12.36
C ASP A 44 -5.25 -8.35 -12.33
N ARG A 45 -5.41 -7.67 -13.48
CA ARG A 45 -6.22 -6.46 -13.58
C ARG A 45 -7.65 -6.66 -13.11
N LEU A 46 -8.21 -5.64 -12.50
CA LEU A 46 -9.55 -5.70 -11.93
C LEU A 46 -10.61 -5.96 -13.00
N GLY A 47 -11.47 -6.94 -12.77
CA GLY A 47 -12.65 -7.20 -13.58
C GLY A 47 -13.77 -6.17 -13.38
N GLY A 48 -14.79 -6.19 -14.27
CA GLY A 48 -15.86 -5.18 -14.29
C GLY A 48 -16.60 -5.03 -12.95
N ALA A 49 -16.98 -6.13 -12.30
CA ALA A 49 -17.68 -6.09 -11.02
C ALA A 49 -16.83 -5.46 -9.90
N THR A 50 -15.53 -5.82 -9.85
CA THR A 50 -14.59 -5.25 -8.88
C THR A 50 -14.37 -3.75 -9.11
N ARG A 51 -14.37 -3.29 -10.36
CA ARG A 51 -14.26 -1.86 -10.69
C ARG A 51 -15.47 -1.06 -10.24
N VAL A 52 -16.68 -1.62 -10.35
CA VAL A 52 -17.89 -0.97 -9.81
C VAL A 52 -17.79 -0.83 -8.30
N TRP A 53 -17.39 -1.90 -7.61
CA TRP A 53 -17.16 -1.85 -6.16
C TRP A 53 -16.08 -0.81 -5.81
N LEU A 54 -14.94 -0.83 -6.50
CA LEU A 54 -13.85 0.12 -6.30
C LEU A 54 -14.30 1.59 -6.48
N HIS A 55 -15.12 1.87 -7.51
CA HIS A 55 -15.68 3.20 -7.73
C HIS A 55 -16.46 3.69 -6.50
N HIS A 56 -17.33 2.86 -5.94
CA HIS A 56 -18.09 3.22 -4.75
C HIS A 56 -17.21 3.34 -3.49
N ALA A 57 -16.22 2.47 -3.34
CA ALA A 57 -15.28 2.52 -2.22
C ALA A 57 -14.43 3.80 -2.26
N LEU A 58 -13.89 4.18 -3.42
CA LEU A 58 -13.15 5.43 -3.59
C LEU A 58 -14.02 6.67 -3.39
N LYS A 59 -15.28 6.63 -3.83
CA LYS A 59 -16.24 7.73 -3.57
C LYS A 59 -16.49 7.89 -2.07
N SER A 60 -16.67 6.79 -1.34
CA SER A 60 -16.85 6.80 0.12
C SER A 60 -15.60 7.30 0.83
N LEU A 61 -14.43 6.80 0.44
CA LEU A 61 -13.15 7.25 0.99
C LEU A 61 -12.93 8.73 0.75
N ASN A 62 -13.23 9.23 -0.46
CA ASN A 62 -13.08 10.64 -0.79
C ASN A 62 -13.91 11.55 0.12
N VAL A 63 -15.15 11.17 0.43
CA VAL A 63 -15.97 11.89 1.42
C VAL A 63 -15.32 11.88 2.80
N SER A 64 -14.75 10.73 3.22
CA SER A 64 -14.11 10.59 4.53
C SER A 64 -12.82 11.40 4.67
N VAL A 65 -12.16 11.73 3.56
CA VAL A 65 -10.98 12.62 3.52
C VAL A 65 -11.34 14.03 3.03
N GLU A 66 -12.58 14.47 3.26
CA GLU A 66 -13.04 15.82 2.95
C GLU A 66 -12.85 16.23 1.48
N ASN A 67 -13.03 15.27 0.56
CA ASN A 67 -12.84 15.42 -0.89
C ASN A 67 -11.40 15.77 -1.34
N ASN A 68 -10.41 15.36 -0.57
CA ASN A 68 -9.01 15.59 -0.88
C ASN A 68 -8.30 14.36 -1.52
N LEU A 69 -9.02 13.26 -1.80
CA LEU A 69 -8.44 12.08 -2.43
C LEU A 69 -8.09 12.35 -3.90
N ILE A 70 -6.82 12.22 -4.24
CA ILE A 70 -6.36 12.25 -5.63
C ILE A 70 -6.47 10.84 -6.21
N VAL A 71 -7.24 10.69 -7.30
CA VAL A 71 -7.39 9.41 -8.00
C VAL A 71 -6.76 9.53 -9.38
N MET A 72 -5.84 8.63 -9.70
CA MET A 72 -5.14 8.57 -10.99
C MET A 72 -5.25 7.19 -11.61
N SER A 73 -5.00 7.11 -12.92
CA SER A 73 -4.88 5.85 -13.66
C SER A 73 -3.64 5.90 -14.55
N GLY A 74 -2.95 4.79 -14.65
CA GLY A 74 -1.73 4.61 -15.42
C GLY A 74 -0.59 4.05 -14.59
N ASP A 75 0.61 4.08 -15.15
CA ASP A 75 1.83 3.62 -14.49
C ASP A 75 2.04 4.30 -13.13
N ALA A 76 2.14 3.49 -12.08
CA ALA A 76 2.17 3.99 -10.71
C ALA A 76 3.40 4.85 -10.43
N GLU A 77 4.55 4.50 -10.98
CA GLU A 77 5.79 5.26 -10.79
C GLU A 77 5.66 6.66 -11.40
N THR A 78 5.21 6.74 -12.64
CA THR A 78 4.98 8.01 -13.35
C THR A 78 3.97 8.90 -12.61
N CYS A 79 2.89 8.30 -12.10
CA CYS A 79 1.88 9.01 -11.33
C CYS A 79 2.46 9.55 -10.01
N LEU A 80 3.23 8.75 -9.27
CA LEU A 80 3.87 9.17 -8.02
C LEU A 80 4.86 10.30 -8.24
N HIS A 81 5.73 10.19 -9.25
CA HIS A 81 6.66 11.27 -9.61
C HIS A 81 5.95 12.59 -9.86
N ARG A 82 4.92 12.55 -10.71
CA ARG A 82 4.14 13.74 -11.02
C ARG A 82 3.53 14.40 -9.78
N ILE A 83 2.96 13.62 -8.86
CA ILE A 83 2.37 14.16 -7.64
C ILE A 83 3.43 14.69 -6.68
N ILE A 84 4.56 13.99 -6.54
CA ILE A 84 5.70 14.45 -5.73
C ILE A 84 6.19 15.81 -6.22
N GLU A 85 6.41 15.98 -7.52
CA GLU A 85 6.81 17.26 -8.11
C GLU A 85 5.77 18.37 -7.86
N GLN A 86 4.48 18.07 -8.02
CA GLN A 86 3.41 19.06 -7.85
C GLN A 86 3.20 19.46 -6.39
N THR A 87 3.36 18.55 -5.46
CA THR A 87 3.09 18.78 -4.04
C THR A 87 4.31 19.18 -3.24
N GLY A 88 5.51 18.87 -3.74
CA GLY A 88 6.76 18.98 -2.98
C GLY A 88 6.82 17.99 -1.81
N ALA A 89 6.13 16.85 -1.92
CA ALA A 89 6.15 15.82 -0.90
C ALA A 89 7.56 15.20 -0.80
N THR A 90 8.00 14.98 0.42
CA THR A 90 9.31 14.39 0.72
C THR A 90 9.21 12.99 1.32
N ILE A 91 7.99 12.55 1.59
CA ILE A 91 7.70 11.24 2.21
C ILE A 91 6.57 10.58 1.44
N LEU A 92 6.74 9.30 1.09
CA LEU A 92 5.68 8.41 0.59
C LEU A 92 5.43 7.32 1.62
N THR A 93 4.16 7.06 1.95
CA THR A 93 3.77 5.94 2.80
C THR A 93 2.76 5.04 2.08
N PHE A 94 2.84 3.74 2.29
CA PHE A 94 1.85 2.77 1.80
C PHE A 94 1.89 1.46 2.60
N THR A 95 0.81 0.68 2.50
CA THR A 95 0.72 -0.63 3.14
C THR A 95 1.36 -1.70 2.25
N THR A 96 2.11 -2.62 2.87
CA THR A 96 2.76 -3.75 2.20
C THR A 96 1.76 -4.59 1.41
N SER A 97 2.11 -4.91 0.20
CA SER A 97 1.41 -5.86 -0.66
C SER A 97 2.22 -7.13 -0.84
N TYR A 98 1.52 -8.25 -1.07
CA TYR A 98 2.13 -9.58 -1.14
C TYR A 98 1.95 -10.26 -2.50
N ALA A 99 1.21 -9.64 -3.43
CA ALA A 99 1.14 -10.11 -4.81
C ALA A 99 2.52 -9.94 -5.48
N PRO A 100 3.06 -10.97 -6.17
CA PRO A 100 4.42 -10.93 -6.70
C PRO A 100 4.73 -9.70 -7.55
N TRP A 101 3.81 -9.31 -8.44
CA TRP A 101 3.99 -8.14 -9.29
C TRP A 101 4.02 -6.82 -8.50
N GLN A 102 3.23 -6.73 -7.39
CA GLN A 102 3.25 -5.55 -6.52
C GLN A 102 4.52 -5.46 -5.70
N VAL A 103 5.02 -6.59 -5.22
CA VAL A 103 6.31 -6.64 -4.49
C VAL A 103 7.45 -6.14 -5.37
N GLU A 104 7.49 -6.58 -6.64
CA GLU A 104 8.49 -6.13 -7.61
C GLU A 104 8.34 -4.63 -7.94
N GLN A 105 7.12 -4.17 -8.20
CA GLN A 105 6.81 -2.75 -8.46
C GLN A 105 7.21 -1.88 -7.26
N ASP A 106 6.84 -2.29 -6.04
CA ASP A 106 7.17 -1.56 -4.81
C ASP A 106 8.68 -1.41 -4.61
N ALA A 107 9.45 -2.49 -4.89
CA ALA A 107 10.90 -2.45 -4.78
C ALA A 107 11.54 -1.47 -5.79
N GLN A 108 11.03 -1.46 -7.04
CA GLN A 108 11.50 -0.54 -8.08
C GLN A 108 11.17 0.92 -7.75
N ILE A 109 9.92 1.20 -7.39
CA ILE A 109 9.46 2.55 -7.01
C ILE A 109 10.24 3.05 -5.80
N THR A 110 10.38 2.21 -4.75
CA THR A 110 11.11 2.58 -3.53
C THR A 110 12.55 2.96 -3.85
N LYS A 111 13.26 2.13 -4.63
CA LYS A 111 14.65 2.41 -5.03
C LYS A 111 14.77 3.78 -5.71
N ARG A 112 13.94 4.04 -6.72
CA ARG A 112 14.01 5.28 -7.52
C ARG A 112 13.65 6.52 -6.70
N LEU A 113 12.64 6.44 -5.84
CA LEU A 113 12.26 7.56 -4.98
C LEU A 113 13.33 7.88 -3.94
N LEU A 114 13.98 6.86 -3.36
CA LEU A 114 15.12 7.07 -2.47
C LEU A 114 16.31 7.76 -3.17
N GLU A 115 16.61 7.39 -4.42
CA GLU A 115 17.63 8.05 -5.23
C GLU A 115 17.33 9.54 -5.47
N GLN A 116 16.06 9.94 -5.40
CA GLN A 116 15.60 11.33 -5.54
C GLN A 116 15.45 12.07 -4.21
N GLY A 117 15.82 11.43 -3.09
CA GLY A 117 15.75 12.03 -1.76
C GLY A 117 14.35 11.98 -1.14
N VAL A 118 13.42 11.20 -1.68
CA VAL A 118 12.10 10.94 -1.08
C VAL A 118 12.20 9.77 -0.11
N THR A 119 11.78 9.97 1.12
CA THR A 119 11.70 8.89 2.13
C THR A 119 10.50 8.00 1.82
N VAL A 120 10.71 6.69 1.74
CA VAL A 120 9.62 5.71 1.55
C VAL A 120 9.42 4.91 2.83
N ILE A 121 8.20 4.88 3.33
CA ILE A 121 7.79 4.16 4.54
C ILE A 121 6.71 3.16 4.16
N GLN A 122 7.04 1.90 4.31
CA GLN A 122 6.14 0.78 4.06
C GLN A 122 5.77 0.12 5.39
N GLU A 123 4.47 0.01 5.67
CA GLU A 123 3.97 -0.55 6.92
C GLU A 123 3.15 -1.81 6.66
N SER A 124 3.20 -2.76 7.58
CA SER A 124 2.27 -3.88 7.61
C SER A 124 0.85 -3.38 7.95
N GLY A 125 -0.17 -4.03 7.44
CA GLY A 125 -1.56 -3.60 7.71
C GLY A 125 -2.65 -4.44 7.05
N SER A 126 -2.27 -5.42 6.22
CA SER A 126 -3.22 -6.28 5.52
C SER A 126 -3.19 -7.74 5.98
N VAL A 127 -2.23 -8.11 6.85
CA VAL A 127 -2.10 -9.45 7.42
C VAL A 127 -1.97 -9.38 8.93
N LEU A 128 -2.35 -10.44 9.63
CA LEU A 128 -2.21 -10.54 11.10
C LEU A 128 -0.76 -10.81 11.51
N TRP A 129 -0.03 -11.53 10.68
CA TRP A 129 1.40 -11.82 10.85
C TRP A 129 2.09 -11.76 9.48
N GLU A 130 3.28 -11.22 9.48
CA GLU A 130 4.09 -11.24 8.26
C GLU A 130 4.42 -12.68 7.84
N PRO A 131 4.47 -13.00 6.53
CA PRO A 131 4.76 -14.35 6.05
C PRO A 131 6.04 -14.96 6.64
N GLU A 132 7.05 -14.14 6.90
CA GLU A 132 8.34 -14.53 7.48
C GLU A 132 8.21 -14.95 8.96
N GLN A 133 7.21 -14.45 9.66
CA GLN A 133 6.95 -14.80 11.07
C GLN A 133 6.28 -16.18 11.19
N VAL A 134 5.56 -16.63 10.15
CA VAL A 134 4.78 -17.88 10.17
C VAL A 134 5.42 -18.91 9.26
N GLN A 135 6.65 -19.34 9.60
CA GLN A 135 7.40 -20.34 8.86
C GLN A 135 7.68 -21.58 9.73
N LYS A 136 8.02 -22.69 9.08
CA LYS A 136 8.58 -23.85 9.77
C LYS A 136 10.01 -23.56 10.26
N ALA A 137 10.52 -24.42 11.13
CA ALA A 137 11.89 -24.31 11.63
C ALA A 137 12.98 -24.34 10.53
N ASP A 138 12.67 -24.90 9.37
CA ASP A 138 13.54 -24.93 8.19
C ASP A 138 13.40 -23.70 7.28
N GLY A 139 12.60 -22.68 7.67
CA GLY A 139 12.34 -21.48 6.89
C GLY A 139 11.36 -21.67 5.73
N THR A 140 10.76 -22.86 5.56
CA THR A 140 9.79 -23.10 4.50
C THR A 140 8.35 -22.82 4.94
N PRO A 141 7.47 -22.41 4.04
CA PRO A 141 6.06 -22.14 4.39
C PRO A 141 5.30 -23.43 4.73
N TYR A 142 4.30 -23.30 5.58
CA TYR A 142 3.35 -24.38 5.82
C TYR A 142 2.46 -24.61 4.58
N ARG A 143 2.25 -25.86 4.21
CA ARG A 143 1.38 -26.24 3.08
C ARG A 143 -0.01 -26.72 3.50
N VAL A 144 -0.23 -26.94 4.80
CA VAL A 144 -1.46 -27.47 5.36
C VAL A 144 -1.95 -26.58 6.48
N PHE A 145 -3.25 -26.27 6.52
CA PHE A 145 -3.84 -25.32 7.45
C PHE A 145 -3.60 -25.67 8.93
N THR A 146 -3.84 -26.92 9.34
CA THR A 146 -3.75 -27.28 10.77
C THR A 146 -2.36 -27.05 11.38
N PRO A 147 -1.25 -27.48 10.78
CA PRO A 147 0.09 -27.13 11.25
C PRO A 147 0.38 -25.62 11.17
N PHE A 148 -0.05 -24.95 10.10
CA PHE A 148 0.06 -23.49 9.97
C PHE A 148 -0.58 -22.78 11.15
N TYR A 149 -1.84 -23.07 11.44
CA TYR A 149 -2.57 -22.44 12.54
C TYR A 149 -2.00 -22.80 13.91
N ARG A 150 -1.85 -24.12 14.22
CA ARG A 150 -1.47 -24.58 15.55
C ARG A 150 -0.01 -24.33 15.93
N ARG A 151 0.91 -24.48 14.96
CA ARG A 151 2.36 -24.36 15.21
C ARG A 151 2.94 -23.04 14.75
N GLY A 152 2.36 -22.44 13.71
CA GLY A 152 2.73 -21.13 13.21
C GLY A 152 2.02 -20.03 13.99
N CYS A 153 0.72 -19.84 13.75
CA CYS A 153 0.00 -18.66 14.26
C CYS A 153 -0.16 -18.62 15.78
N LEU A 154 -0.59 -19.72 16.42
CA LEU A 154 -0.85 -19.74 17.87
C LEU A 154 0.41 -19.64 18.76
N ASN A 155 1.59 -19.80 18.20
CA ASN A 155 2.86 -19.69 18.93
C ASN A 155 3.52 -18.31 18.78
N LEU A 156 2.91 -17.40 18.05
CA LEU A 156 3.37 -16.02 17.82
C LEU A 156 2.66 -15.03 18.76
N THR A 157 2.57 -15.35 20.02
CA THR A 157 2.01 -14.43 21.06
C THR A 157 3.09 -13.60 21.71
#